data_fa2165ed4b9f68e4c183d723e960acc2
#
_entry.id   fa2165ed4b9f68e4c183d723e960acc2
#
_cell.length_a   1.000
_cell.length_b   1.000
_cell.length_c   1.000
_cell.angle_alpha   90.00
_cell.angle_beta   90.00
_cell.angle_gamma   90.00
#
_symmetry.space_group_name_H-M   'P 1'
#
loop_
_entity.id
_entity.type
_entity.pdbx_description
1 polymer ?
#
loop_
_entity_poly.entity_id
_entity_poly.type
_entity_poly.pdbx_seq_one_letter_code
_entity_poly.pdbx_strand_id
1 'polypeptide(L)'
;MTVASPVRWFPRRSPSSAAVHRFNPSDFSPPIRTRLLILQPTPFCNIACDYCYLPDRNSTARMGMETVRLAAERLRDDGLAGTELTVVWHAGEPLTMPPAFYDEAVEVVREVFGSACDVSHSIQTNATLIDDKWCEMFKRHGIRIGVSVDGPAGLHDAHRRTRTGRGTHERVMRGMAQLRAHGIPFHAIAVVTASTFAQADAFYDFFVEQGVSELCCNYDEAEGLHEHSSLAGHEPAHAAFVARLLERSTASSSQLRVRELEMALRLIAQPLPTYRWHGQDWPENAQTLPFALITVAHNGDFSSFSPELLGQPSAEFGNFIFGNVATDGYFDSARSERFERLWGAIVRGTRECERSCAHYGFCGGGAPANKLYENGDLASGETLYCRTMFKRPFQIVLQCMEKGIAKRQPFPQTANVGEPA
;
A
#
# COMPACT_ATOMS: atom_id res chain seq x y z
N MET A 1 -32.97 -4.93 20.15
CA MET A 1 -32.98 -4.27 18.84
C MET A 1 -32.34 -5.24 17.86
N THR A 2 -33.13 -5.84 17.01
CA THR A 2 -32.73 -6.83 16.02
C THR A 2 -31.84 -6.13 15.00
N VAL A 3 -30.57 -6.57 14.93
CA VAL A 3 -29.61 -6.13 13.91
C VAL A 3 -30.17 -6.59 12.56
N ALA A 4 -30.52 -5.63 11.69
CA ALA A 4 -30.92 -5.92 10.33
C ALA A 4 -29.80 -6.68 9.64
N SER A 5 -30.13 -7.82 9.02
CA SER A 5 -29.19 -8.61 8.25
C SER A 5 -28.54 -7.72 7.18
N PRO A 6 -27.19 -7.80 6.98
CA PRO A 6 -26.51 -6.97 6.00
C PRO A 6 -27.08 -7.24 4.61
N VAL A 7 -27.38 -6.18 3.88
CA VAL A 7 -27.81 -6.22 2.49
C VAL A 7 -26.70 -6.91 1.68
N ARG A 8 -27.00 -8.05 1.07
CA ARG A 8 -26.07 -8.78 0.23
C ARG A 8 -26.09 -8.18 -1.18
N TRP A 9 -25.06 -7.47 -1.54
CA TRP A 9 -24.90 -6.83 -2.84
C TRP A 9 -24.56 -7.80 -3.98
N PHE A 10 -24.10 -9.02 -3.64
CA PHE A 10 -23.75 -10.04 -4.62
C PHE A 10 -24.49 -11.36 -4.33
N PRO A 11 -25.03 -12.06 -5.35
CA PRO A 11 -25.67 -13.36 -5.17
C PRO A 11 -24.62 -14.40 -4.73
N ARG A 12 -24.91 -15.19 -3.70
CA ARG A 12 -24.09 -16.36 -3.36
C ARG A 12 -24.12 -17.34 -4.53
N ARG A 13 -22.96 -17.61 -5.12
CA ARG A 13 -22.79 -18.72 -6.05
C ARG A 13 -22.52 -19.99 -5.25
N SER A 14 -23.07 -21.12 -5.70
CA SER A 14 -22.79 -22.43 -5.14
C SER A 14 -21.28 -22.71 -5.25
N PRO A 15 -20.62 -23.29 -4.22
CA PRO A 15 -19.22 -23.59 -4.30
C PRO A 15 -18.98 -24.63 -5.39
N SER A 16 -18.35 -24.24 -6.50
CA SER A 16 -17.70 -25.21 -7.35
C SER A 16 -16.47 -25.70 -6.60
N SER A 17 -16.23 -27.00 -6.56
CA SER A 17 -14.95 -27.59 -6.14
C SER A 17 -13.92 -27.27 -7.23
N ALA A 18 -13.53 -25.99 -7.32
CA ALA A 18 -12.64 -25.55 -8.36
C ALA A 18 -11.25 -26.09 -8.03
N ALA A 19 -10.75 -26.97 -8.89
CA ALA A 19 -9.33 -27.26 -8.98
C ALA A 19 -8.58 -25.91 -9.03
N VAL A 20 -7.51 -25.77 -8.25
CA VAL A 20 -6.65 -24.60 -8.38
C VAL A 20 -6.00 -24.69 -9.74
N HIS A 21 -6.42 -23.83 -10.66
CA HIS A 21 -5.85 -23.78 -12.01
C HIS A 21 -4.43 -23.22 -11.93
N ARG A 22 -3.54 -23.78 -12.73
CA ARG A 22 -2.20 -23.20 -12.91
C ARG A 22 -2.33 -21.76 -13.41
N PHE A 23 -1.42 -20.93 -12.96
CA PHE A 23 -1.38 -19.55 -13.44
C PHE A 23 -1.07 -19.51 -14.93
N ASN A 24 -1.91 -18.83 -15.69
CA ASN A 24 -1.68 -18.50 -17.09
C ASN A 24 -2.21 -17.08 -17.34
N PRO A 25 -1.34 -16.12 -17.74
CA PRO A 25 -1.77 -14.74 -17.91
C PRO A 25 -2.86 -14.56 -18.98
N SER A 26 -2.97 -15.47 -19.94
CA SER A 26 -4.02 -15.41 -20.98
C SER A 26 -5.42 -15.75 -20.50
N ASP A 27 -5.54 -16.31 -19.28
CA ASP A 27 -6.85 -16.65 -18.70
C ASP A 27 -7.58 -15.45 -18.08
N PHE A 28 -6.91 -14.30 -18.02
CA PHE A 28 -7.44 -13.08 -17.42
C PHE A 28 -8.04 -12.13 -18.47
N SER A 29 -9.22 -11.60 -18.19
CA SER A 29 -9.89 -10.61 -19.03
C SER A 29 -10.50 -9.51 -18.13
N PRO A 30 -10.09 -8.23 -18.28
CA PRO A 30 -9.01 -7.76 -19.15
C PRO A 30 -7.64 -8.36 -18.80
N PRO A 31 -6.64 -8.26 -19.71
CA PRO A 31 -5.28 -8.72 -19.42
C PRO A 31 -4.69 -8.06 -18.17
N ILE A 32 -3.90 -8.81 -17.42
CA ILE A 32 -3.19 -8.28 -16.25
C ILE A 32 -2.32 -7.09 -16.68
N ARG A 33 -2.35 -6.02 -15.88
CA ARG A 33 -1.47 -4.87 -16.00
C ARG A 33 -0.88 -4.53 -14.64
N THR A 34 0.41 -4.26 -14.62
CA THR A 34 1.08 -3.74 -13.42
C THR A 34 0.63 -2.31 -13.17
N ARG A 35 0.15 -2.08 -11.97
CA ARG A 35 -0.25 -0.74 -11.49
C ARG A 35 0.90 -0.04 -10.79
N LEU A 36 1.61 -0.81 -9.94
CA LEU A 36 2.75 -0.31 -9.17
C LEU A 36 3.97 -1.18 -9.44
N LEU A 37 5.05 -0.55 -9.89
CA LEU A 37 6.41 -1.10 -9.86
C LEU A 37 7.13 -0.49 -8.66
N ILE A 38 7.30 -1.27 -7.60
CA ILE A 38 7.93 -0.83 -6.35
C ILE A 38 9.41 -1.18 -6.42
N LEU A 39 10.26 -0.17 -6.42
CA LEU A 39 11.71 -0.32 -6.43
C LEU A 39 12.26 -0.01 -5.04
N GLN A 40 12.99 -0.96 -4.47
CA GLN A 40 13.63 -0.84 -3.16
C GLN A 40 15.12 -0.49 -3.37
N PRO A 41 15.48 0.81 -3.48
CA PRO A 41 16.80 1.22 -3.93
C PRO A 41 17.91 0.85 -2.95
N THR A 42 17.58 0.69 -1.67
CA THR A 42 18.48 0.24 -0.61
C THR A 42 17.68 -0.30 0.57
N PRO A 43 18.13 -1.35 1.25
CA PRO A 43 17.51 -1.78 2.50
C PRO A 43 17.88 -0.86 3.68
N PHE A 44 18.90 -0.01 3.53
CA PHE A 44 19.38 0.87 4.60
C PHE A 44 18.35 1.93 4.99
N CYS A 45 18.11 2.08 6.31
CA CYS A 45 17.35 3.19 6.85
C CYS A 45 18.16 3.95 7.90
N ASN A 46 18.14 5.27 7.84
CA ASN A 46 18.85 6.17 8.78
C ASN A 46 18.12 6.33 10.12
N ILE A 47 16.89 5.79 10.26
CA ILE A 47 16.12 5.74 11.51
C ILE A 47 15.76 4.28 11.86
N ALA A 48 15.23 4.06 13.06
CA ALA A 48 14.84 2.76 13.57
C ALA A 48 13.44 2.85 14.20
N CYS A 49 12.39 2.64 13.38
CA CYS A 49 11.02 2.51 13.86
C CYS A 49 10.84 1.13 14.48
N ASP A 50 10.10 1.03 15.59
CA ASP A 50 9.89 -0.23 16.32
C ASP A 50 8.86 -1.15 15.66
N TYR A 51 7.93 -0.61 14.89
CA TYR A 51 6.93 -1.36 14.10
C TYR A 51 7.41 -1.70 12.67
N CYS A 52 8.68 -1.48 12.32
CA CYS A 52 9.15 -1.69 10.95
C CYS A 52 9.30 -3.18 10.62
N TYR A 53 8.59 -3.63 9.59
CA TYR A 53 8.60 -5.02 9.12
C TYR A 53 9.86 -5.40 8.32
N LEU A 54 10.62 -4.41 7.79
CA LEU A 54 11.72 -4.65 6.86
C LEU A 54 12.90 -5.36 7.54
N PRO A 55 13.42 -6.43 6.92
CA PRO A 55 14.68 -7.03 7.31
C PRO A 55 15.88 -6.16 6.86
N ASP A 56 17.07 -6.49 7.34
CA ASP A 56 18.37 -6.00 6.83
C ASP A 56 18.55 -4.47 6.78
N ARG A 57 17.82 -3.71 7.59
CA ARG A 57 17.90 -2.22 7.65
C ARG A 57 19.28 -1.65 7.95
N ASN A 58 20.27 -2.50 8.20
CA ASN A 58 21.68 -2.13 8.41
C ASN A 58 22.52 -2.26 7.15
N SER A 59 22.07 -2.99 6.15
CA SER A 59 22.78 -3.19 4.90
C SER A 59 22.80 -1.90 4.08
N THR A 60 24.00 -1.48 3.67
CA THR A 60 24.20 -0.30 2.81
C THR A 60 24.27 -0.65 1.33
N ALA A 61 23.81 -1.84 0.95
CA ALA A 61 23.71 -2.24 -0.44
C ALA A 61 22.78 -1.26 -1.21
N ARG A 62 23.07 -1.08 -2.49
CA ARG A 62 22.41 -0.08 -3.35
C ARG A 62 22.03 -0.70 -4.68
N MET A 63 20.88 -0.28 -5.21
CA MET A 63 20.44 -0.63 -6.55
C MET A 63 21.30 0.05 -7.60
N GLY A 64 21.72 -0.71 -8.62
CA GLY A 64 22.39 -0.18 -9.80
C GLY A 64 21.40 0.22 -10.90
N MET A 65 21.79 1.10 -11.82
CA MET A 65 20.95 1.52 -12.95
C MET A 65 20.56 0.36 -13.86
N GLU A 66 21.43 -0.63 -13.99
CA GLU A 66 21.10 -1.85 -14.76
C GLU A 66 19.89 -2.58 -14.17
N THR A 67 19.78 -2.67 -12.83
CA THR A 67 18.61 -3.26 -12.18
C THR A 67 17.33 -2.45 -12.46
N VAL A 68 17.42 -1.11 -12.45
CA VAL A 68 16.29 -0.24 -12.81
C VAL A 68 15.85 -0.48 -14.25
N ARG A 69 16.81 -0.51 -15.19
CA ARG A 69 16.55 -0.77 -16.61
C ARG A 69 15.90 -2.11 -16.83
N LEU A 70 16.49 -3.17 -16.30
CA LEU A 70 15.99 -4.52 -16.45
C LEU A 70 14.59 -4.70 -15.83
N ALA A 71 14.33 -4.11 -14.67
CA ALA A 71 13.00 -4.14 -14.04
C ALA A 71 11.93 -3.54 -14.98
N ALA A 72 12.22 -2.43 -15.62
CA ALA A 72 11.30 -1.77 -16.55
C ALA A 72 11.19 -2.57 -17.87
N GLU A 73 12.29 -3.07 -18.42
CA GLU A 73 12.30 -3.85 -19.67
C GLU A 73 11.52 -5.16 -19.54
N ARG A 74 11.71 -5.92 -18.44
CA ARG A 74 10.92 -7.13 -18.16
C ARG A 74 9.42 -6.85 -18.12
N LEU A 75 9.03 -5.71 -17.54
CA LEU A 75 7.63 -5.31 -17.47
C LEU A 75 7.06 -4.97 -18.86
N ARG A 76 7.83 -4.28 -19.71
CA ARG A 76 7.48 -4.01 -21.10
C ARG A 76 7.39 -5.30 -21.92
N ASP A 77 8.39 -6.13 -21.82
CA ASP A 77 8.56 -7.34 -22.66
C ASP A 77 7.50 -8.41 -22.35
N ASP A 78 7.09 -8.54 -21.09
CA ASP A 78 5.98 -9.39 -20.67
C ASP A 78 4.60 -8.76 -20.98
N GLY A 79 4.55 -7.55 -21.54
CA GLY A 79 3.30 -6.86 -21.85
C GLY A 79 2.51 -6.47 -20.60
N LEU A 80 3.16 -6.35 -19.45
CA LEU A 80 2.55 -5.95 -18.19
C LEU A 80 2.33 -4.44 -18.07
N ALA A 81 3.05 -3.62 -18.86
CA ALA A 81 2.82 -2.18 -18.91
C ALA A 81 1.44 -1.90 -19.50
N GLY A 82 0.65 -1.08 -18.79
CA GLY A 82 -0.58 -0.49 -19.28
C GLY A 82 -0.33 0.85 -19.98
N THR A 83 -1.38 1.65 -20.14
CA THR A 83 -1.26 3.06 -20.57
C THR A 83 -0.70 3.97 -19.48
N GLU A 84 -0.79 3.53 -18.23
CA GLU A 84 -0.31 4.23 -17.03
C GLU A 84 0.44 3.26 -16.14
N LEU A 85 1.50 3.74 -15.48
CA LEU A 85 2.30 3.01 -14.50
C LEU A 85 2.76 3.97 -13.41
N THR A 86 2.70 3.52 -12.16
CA THR A 86 3.38 4.25 -11.07
C THR A 86 4.63 3.48 -10.63
N VAL A 87 5.78 4.15 -10.67
CA VAL A 87 7.02 3.67 -10.04
C VAL A 87 7.10 4.24 -8.65
N VAL A 88 7.15 3.37 -7.64
CA VAL A 88 7.24 3.75 -6.23
C VAL A 88 8.62 3.42 -5.70
N TRP A 89 9.33 4.42 -5.24
CA TRP A 89 10.61 4.26 -4.56
C TRP A 89 10.34 4.12 -3.05
N HIS A 90 10.56 2.94 -2.54
CA HIS A 90 10.15 2.57 -1.18
C HIS A 90 11.16 1.60 -0.54
N ALA A 91 10.97 1.32 0.74
CA ALA A 91 11.76 0.47 1.61
C ALA A 91 13.15 1.04 2.01
N GLY A 92 13.57 0.72 3.22
CA GLY A 92 14.66 1.42 3.87
C GLY A 92 14.35 2.92 3.99
N GLU A 93 15.33 3.74 3.63
CA GLU A 93 15.09 5.18 3.40
C GLU A 93 15.60 5.55 2.01
N PRO A 94 14.75 5.78 1.04
CA PRO A 94 15.15 6.10 -0.33
C PRO A 94 16.09 7.31 -0.43
N LEU A 95 15.91 8.32 0.42
CA LEU A 95 16.75 9.52 0.38
C LEU A 95 18.18 9.31 0.93
N THR A 96 18.55 8.10 1.32
CA THR A 96 19.96 7.74 1.57
C THR A 96 20.73 7.43 0.28
N MET A 97 20.02 7.24 -0.84
CA MET A 97 20.60 7.32 -2.18
C MET A 97 20.82 8.79 -2.56
N PRO A 98 21.79 9.12 -3.42
CA PRO A 98 21.98 10.51 -3.84
C PRO A 98 20.87 10.97 -4.83
N PRO A 99 20.52 12.28 -4.90
CA PRO A 99 19.56 12.80 -5.88
C PRO A 99 19.88 12.42 -7.33
N ALA A 100 21.16 12.40 -7.71
CA ALA A 100 21.63 12.04 -9.06
C ALA A 100 21.22 10.60 -9.47
N PHE A 101 21.06 9.69 -8.50
CA PHE A 101 20.52 8.35 -8.77
C PHE A 101 19.10 8.43 -9.35
N TYR A 102 18.26 9.29 -8.77
CA TYR A 102 16.87 9.45 -9.24
C TYR A 102 16.78 10.24 -10.54
N ASP A 103 17.69 11.22 -10.74
CA ASP A 103 17.80 11.92 -12.02
C ASP A 103 18.04 10.90 -13.17
N GLU A 104 18.96 9.97 -12.98
CA GLU A 104 19.28 8.93 -13.98
C GLU A 104 18.16 7.87 -14.07
N ALA A 105 17.63 7.41 -12.94
CA ALA A 105 16.62 6.35 -12.90
C ALA A 105 15.32 6.75 -13.59
N VAL A 106 14.86 7.99 -13.41
CA VAL A 106 13.65 8.51 -14.10
C VAL A 106 13.87 8.54 -15.63
N GLU A 107 15.06 8.96 -16.07
CA GLU A 107 15.41 8.96 -17.50
C GLU A 107 15.45 7.56 -18.08
N VAL A 108 16.08 6.60 -17.38
CA VAL A 108 16.15 5.18 -17.79
C VAL A 108 14.74 4.59 -17.95
N VAL A 109 13.85 4.81 -16.98
CA VAL A 109 12.48 4.31 -17.08
C VAL A 109 11.72 4.97 -18.23
N ARG A 110 11.90 6.27 -18.44
CA ARG A 110 11.28 6.99 -19.56
C ARG A 110 11.79 6.50 -20.92
N GLU A 111 13.08 6.18 -21.05
CA GLU A 111 13.64 5.59 -22.27
C GLU A 111 13.00 4.25 -22.60
N VAL A 112 12.80 3.38 -21.58
CA VAL A 112 12.24 2.04 -21.78
C VAL A 112 10.80 2.08 -22.28
N PHE A 113 9.97 2.97 -21.72
CA PHE A 113 8.54 3.01 -22.07
C PHE A 113 8.21 4.02 -23.19
N GLY A 114 9.03 5.04 -23.40
CA GLY A 114 8.80 6.08 -24.40
C GLY A 114 7.43 6.75 -24.19
N SER A 115 6.67 6.90 -25.26
CA SER A 115 5.31 7.44 -25.25
C SER A 115 4.21 6.38 -25.09
N ALA A 116 4.59 5.09 -24.93
CA ALA A 116 3.62 4.00 -24.89
C ALA A 116 2.93 3.86 -23.53
N CYS A 117 3.57 4.37 -22.47
CA CYS A 117 3.06 4.33 -21.11
C CYS A 117 3.35 5.67 -20.42
N ASP A 118 2.34 6.26 -19.80
CA ASP A 118 2.51 7.43 -18.93
C ASP A 118 3.02 6.96 -17.57
N VAL A 119 4.29 7.26 -17.28
CA VAL A 119 4.95 6.82 -16.04
C VAL A 119 5.02 7.95 -15.05
N SER A 120 4.40 7.77 -13.91
CA SER A 120 4.53 8.66 -12.76
C SER A 120 5.47 8.05 -11.70
N HIS A 121 6.22 8.91 -11.00
CA HIS A 121 7.12 8.50 -9.92
C HIS A 121 6.62 8.99 -8.57
N SER A 122 6.78 8.17 -7.54
CA SER A 122 6.47 8.49 -6.15
C SER A 122 7.61 8.04 -5.24
N ILE A 123 7.91 8.83 -4.22
CA ILE A 123 8.89 8.49 -3.18
C ILE A 123 8.20 8.48 -1.82
N GLN A 124 8.34 7.38 -1.09
CA GLN A 124 7.94 7.25 0.31
C GLN A 124 9.15 7.48 1.19
N THR A 125 9.14 8.53 2.01
CA THR A 125 10.30 8.90 2.83
C THR A 125 9.95 9.26 4.26
N ASN A 126 10.90 9.04 5.19
CA ASN A 126 10.82 9.56 6.54
C ASN A 126 11.13 11.07 6.62
N ALA A 127 11.38 11.71 5.51
CA ALA A 127 11.61 13.16 5.32
C ALA A 127 12.76 13.78 6.12
N THR A 128 13.53 13.01 6.89
CA THR A 128 14.60 13.56 7.76
C THR A 128 15.82 14.08 7.00
N LEU A 129 15.92 13.77 5.69
CA LEU A 129 17.03 14.12 4.81
C LEU A 129 16.65 15.14 3.73
N ILE A 130 15.42 15.62 3.70
CA ILE A 130 14.97 16.58 2.68
C ILE A 130 15.67 17.93 2.89
N ASP A 131 16.34 18.38 1.85
CA ASP A 131 16.99 19.69 1.71
C ASP A 131 16.65 20.31 0.34
N ASP A 132 17.27 21.45 0.02
CA ASP A 132 17.03 22.18 -1.24
C ASP A 132 17.36 21.31 -2.46
N LYS A 133 18.43 20.50 -2.42
CA LYS A 133 18.82 19.64 -3.56
C LYS A 133 17.77 18.58 -3.84
N TRP A 134 17.18 18.00 -2.79
CA TRP A 134 16.07 17.06 -2.92
C TRP A 134 14.84 17.74 -3.50
N CYS A 135 14.49 18.92 -3.00
CA CYS A 135 13.36 19.68 -3.51
C CYS A 135 13.51 20.06 -5.01
N GLU A 136 14.71 20.44 -5.44
CA GLU A 136 15.02 20.71 -6.84
C GLU A 136 14.84 19.48 -7.73
N MET A 137 15.31 18.31 -7.28
CA MET A 137 15.17 17.05 -7.99
C MET A 137 13.69 16.63 -8.07
N PHE A 138 12.93 16.71 -6.96
CA PHE A 138 11.50 16.41 -6.97
C PHE A 138 10.72 17.26 -7.97
N LYS A 139 11.00 18.57 -8.03
CA LYS A 139 10.36 19.48 -8.98
C LYS A 139 10.74 19.19 -10.42
N ARG A 140 12.01 18.90 -10.68
CA ARG A 140 12.51 18.59 -12.04
C ARG A 140 11.77 17.42 -12.67
N HIS A 141 11.48 16.40 -11.88
CA HIS A 141 10.86 15.17 -12.37
C HIS A 141 9.38 15.03 -11.99
N GLY A 142 8.78 16.01 -11.31
CA GLY A 142 7.38 15.94 -10.89
C GLY A 142 7.09 14.77 -9.93
N ILE A 143 8.06 14.41 -9.07
CA ILE A 143 7.94 13.25 -8.18
C ILE A 143 6.92 13.53 -7.09
N ARG A 144 5.98 12.62 -6.89
CA ARG A 144 5.02 12.68 -5.78
C ARG A 144 5.68 12.23 -4.48
N ILE A 145 5.44 12.97 -3.40
CA ILE A 145 6.10 12.73 -2.12
C ILE A 145 5.10 12.26 -1.07
N GLY A 146 5.37 11.08 -0.50
CA GLY A 146 4.73 10.57 0.71
C GLY A 146 5.66 10.78 1.90
N VAL A 147 5.20 11.54 2.89
CA VAL A 147 5.97 11.80 4.11
C VAL A 147 5.47 10.91 5.24
N SER A 148 6.38 10.10 5.81
CA SER A 148 6.08 9.24 6.95
C SER A 148 6.12 10.03 8.26
N VAL A 149 4.97 10.35 8.84
CA VAL A 149 4.85 11.08 10.11
C VAL A 149 3.58 10.66 10.86
N ASP A 150 3.73 10.29 12.14
CA ASP A 150 2.63 9.68 12.92
C ASP A 150 1.84 10.68 13.77
N GLY A 151 1.90 11.97 13.44
CA GLY A 151 1.21 13.01 14.18
C GLY A 151 2.12 13.85 15.10
N PRO A 152 1.60 14.40 16.20
CA PRO A 152 2.37 15.20 17.16
C PRO A 152 3.61 14.48 17.68
N ALA A 153 4.60 15.25 18.16
CA ALA A 153 5.90 14.73 18.62
C ALA A 153 5.78 13.55 19.60
N GLY A 154 4.83 13.60 20.53
CA GLY A 154 4.62 12.52 21.49
C GLY A 154 4.23 11.19 20.87
N LEU A 155 3.38 11.22 19.83
CA LEU A 155 3.00 10.03 19.09
C LEU A 155 4.12 9.56 18.15
N HIS A 156 4.71 10.49 17.40
CA HIS A 156 5.74 10.19 16.42
C HIS A 156 7.01 9.63 17.08
N ASP A 157 7.55 10.33 18.08
CA ASP A 157 8.83 9.99 18.73
C ASP A 157 8.70 8.77 19.66
N ALA A 158 7.49 8.33 19.98
CA ALA A 158 7.27 7.07 20.66
C ALA A 158 7.79 5.88 19.83
N HIS A 159 7.64 5.95 18.51
CA HIS A 159 7.91 4.84 17.57
C HIS A 159 9.04 5.13 16.58
N ARG A 160 9.12 6.36 16.03
CA ARG A 160 10.13 6.71 15.00
C ARG A 160 11.32 7.39 15.63
N ARG A 161 12.36 6.61 15.87
CA ARG A 161 13.58 7.08 16.54
C ARG A 161 14.79 6.96 15.63
N THR A 162 15.79 7.79 15.91
CA THR A 162 17.11 7.59 15.33
C THR A 162 17.69 6.25 15.78
N ARG A 163 18.71 5.76 15.10
CA ARG A 163 19.43 4.54 15.49
C ARG A 163 20.09 4.64 16.89
N THR A 164 20.21 5.85 17.43
CA THR A 164 20.69 6.11 18.79
C THR A 164 19.57 6.36 19.79
N GLY A 165 18.30 6.10 19.42
CA GLY A 165 17.13 6.17 20.29
C GLY A 165 16.53 7.57 20.51
N ARG A 166 17.01 8.63 19.82
CA ARG A 166 16.41 9.98 19.91
C ARG A 166 15.20 10.07 18.96
N GLY A 167 14.20 10.89 19.32
CA GLY A 167 13.07 11.20 18.45
C GLY A 167 13.50 11.83 17.12
N THR A 168 12.67 11.68 16.11
CA THR A 168 12.94 12.19 14.76
C THR A 168 11.96 13.28 14.32
N HIS A 169 10.92 13.57 15.09
CA HIS A 169 9.85 14.50 14.75
C HIS A 169 10.36 15.87 14.29
N GLU A 170 11.28 16.49 15.04
CA GLU A 170 11.83 17.79 14.67
C GLU A 170 12.53 17.78 13.29
N ARG A 171 13.20 16.68 12.94
CA ARG A 171 13.84 16.53 11.63
C ARG A 171 12.80 16.40 10.51
N VAL A 172 11.75 15.64 10.77
CA VAL A 172 10.61 15.49 9.81
C VAL A 172 9.95 16.85 9.58
N MET A 173 9.70 17.62 10.66
CA MET A 173 9.12 18.96 10.53
C MET A 173 9.98 19.88 9.69
N ARG A 174 11.32 19.82 9.80
CA ARG A 174 12.23 20.57 8.92
C ARG A 174 12.08 20.13 7.46
N GLY A 175 12.05 18.82 7.18
CA GLY A 175 11.83 18.30 5.83
C GLY A 175 10.50 18.75 5.23
N MET A 176 9.40 18.67 6.00
CA MET A 176 8.09 19.17 5.57
C MET A 176 8.09 20.69 5.32
N ALA A 177 8.82 21.46 6.13
CA ALA A 177 8.99 22.90 5.93
C ALA A 177 9.73 23.19 4.62
N GLN A 178 10.75 22.41 4.27
CA GLN A 178 11.43 22.51 2.98
C GLN A 178 10.49 22.26 1.81
N LEU A 179 9.71 21.18 1.86
CA LEU A 179 8.70 20.91 0.81
C LEU A 179 7.74 22.10 0.61
N ARG A 180 7.22 22.64 1.72
CA ARG A 180 6.33 23.83 1.66
C ARG A 180 7.02 25.06 1.10
N ALA A 181 8.25 25.36 1.54
CA ALA A 181 9.02 26.50 1.05
C ALA A 181 9.28 26.43 -0.46
N HIS A 182 9.43 25.22 -0.98
CA HIS A 182 9.58 24.99 -2.43
C HIS A 182 8.25 24.82 -3.18
N GLY A 183 7.11 24.90 -2.51
CA GLY A 183 5.78 24.73 -3.12
C GLY A 183 5.53 23.32 -3.64
N ILE A 184 6.15 22.29 -3.03
CA ILE A 184 5.99 20.89 -3.41
C ILE A 184 4.84 20.29 -2.60
N PRO A 185 3.75 19.84 -3.26
CA PRO A 185 2.68 19.14 -2.57
C PRO A 185 3.16 17.77 -2.08
N PHE A 186 2.67 17.35 -0.92
CA PHE A 186 2.94 16.04 -0.36
C PHE A 186 1.73 15.52 0.41
N HIS A 187 1.61 14.21 0.50
CA HIS A 187 0.67 13.55 1.40
C HIS A 187 1.43 13.01 2.63
N ALA A 188 0.69 12.82 3.72
CA ALA A 188 1.24 12.21 4.92
C ALA A 188 0.79 10.76 5.05
N ILE A 189 1.70 9.89 5.50
CA ILE A 189 1.40 8.51 5.86
C ILE A 189 1.74 8.33 7.33
N ALA A 190 0.72 7.99 8.13
CA ALA A 190 0.86 7.77 9.56
C ALA A 190 0.61 6.31 9.91
N VAL A 191 1.49 5.71 10.70
CA VAL A 191 1.19 4.45 11.37
C VAL A 191 0.35 4.76 12.61
N VAL A 192 -0.88 4.27 12.61
CA VAL A 192 -1.84 4.47 13.69
C VAL A 192 -1.77 3.31 14.66
N THR A 193 -1.28 3.55 15.87
CA THR A 193 -1.21 2.58 16.96
C THR A 193 -2.38 2.74 17.94
N ALA A 194 -2.56 1.81 18.86
CA ALA A 194 -3.61 1.91 19.88
C ALA A 194 -3.49 3.19 20.73
N SER A 195 -2.27 3.72 20.93
CA SER A 195 -2.05 4.97 21.67
C SER A 195 -2.59 6.21 20.94
N THR A 196 -2.73 6.16 19.61
CA THR A 196 -3.27 7.22 18.78
C THR A 196 -4.78 7.38 18.99
N PHE A 197 -5.50 6.31 19.30
CA PHE A 197 -6.97 6.34 19.40
C PHE A 197 -7.50 7.32 20.43
N ALA A 198 -6.82 7.45 21.56
CA ALA A 198 -7.21 8.39 22.61
C ALA A 198 -6.93 9.86 22.26
N GLN A 199 -6.22 10.13 21.19
CA GLN A 199 -5.74 11.45 20.79
C GLN A 199 -6.23 11.87 19.40
N ALA A 200 -7.41 11.39 18.97
CA ALA A 200 -7.96 11.57 17.63
C ALA A 200 -7.99 13.05 17.19
N ASP A 201 -8.39 13.97 18.07
CA ASP A 201 -8.44 15.40 17.76
C ASP A 201 -7.04 15.99 17.58
N ALA A 202 -6.13 15.74 18.53
CA ALA A 202 -4.75 16.23 18.44
C ALA A 202 -4.02 15.64 17.22
N PHE A 203 -4.29 14.38 16.88
CA PHE A 203 -3.79 13.74 15.68
C PHE A 203 -4.30 14.42 14.41
N TYR A 204 -5.60 14.68 14.30
CA TYR A 204 -6.20 15.34 13.15
C TYR A 204 -5.73 16.78 13.01
N ASP A 205 -5.77 17.56 14.11
CA ASP A 205 -5.37 18.96 14.13
C ASP A 205 -3.93 19.17 13.70
N PHE A 206 -3.04 18.26 14.12
CA PHE A 206 -1.63 18.29 13.68
C PHE A 206 -1.50 18.32 12.15
N PHE A 207 -2.19 17.45 11.43
CA PHE A 207 -2.09 17.41 9.95
C PHE A 207 -2.72 18.65 9.31
N VAL A 208 -3.81 19.17 9.86
CA VAL A 208 -4.43 20.43 9.42
C VAL A 208 -3.47 21.60 9.61
N GLU A 209 -2.86 21.72 10.79
CA GLU A 209 -1.88 22.78 11.11
C GLU A 209 -0.62 22.69 10.23
N GLN A 210 -0.22 21.48 9.88
CA GLN A 210 0.89 21.27 8.97
C GLN A 210 0.53 21.50 7.49
N GLY A 211 -0.71 21.84 7.17
CA GLY A 211 -1.16 22.09 5.80
C GLY A 211 -1.16 20.83 4.92
N VAL A 212 -1.29 19.66 5.52
CA VAL A 212 -1.42 18.40 4.79
C VAL A 212 -2.80 18.32 4.16
N SER A 213 -2.88 18.06 2.86
CA SER A 213 -4.14 17.93 2.13
C SER A 213 -4.69 16.50 2.12
N GLU A 214 -3.81 15.50 2.29
CA GLU A 214 -4.17 14.09 2.26
C GLU A 214 -3.39 13.31 3.32
N LEU A 215 -4.12 12.59 4.16
CA LEU A 215 -3.62 11.73 5.22
C LEU A 215 -3.97 10.28 4.89
N CYS A 216 -2.97 9.43 4.89
CA CYS A 216 -3.09 7.98 4.80
C CYS A 216 -2.86 7.38 6.20
N CYS A 217 -3.84 6.68 6.74
CA CYS A 217 -3.75 6.00 8.03
C CYS A 217 -3.41 4.52 7.80
N ASN A 218 -2.12 4.18 7.85
CA ASN A 218 -1.73 2.78 7.92
C ASN A 218 -1.90 2.34 9.39
N TYR A 219 -2.74 1.36 9.63
CA TYR A 219 -2.91 0.82 10.98
C TYR A 219 -1.72 -0.06 11.32
N ASP A 220 -1.36 -0.09 12.62
CA ASP A 220 -0.26 -0.93 13.12
C ASP A 220 -0.60 -2.43 12.89
N GLU A 221 0.14 -3.07 12.00
CA GLU A 221 -0.11 -4.41 11.48
C GLU A 221 0.99 -5.38 11.91
N ALA A 222 0.62 -6.63 12.15
CA ALA A 222 1.61 -7.70 12.34
C ALA A 222 2.14 -8.11 10.95
N GLU A 223 3.41 -7.79 10.67
CA GLU A 223 4.05 -8.06 9.38
C GLU A 223 5.56 -8.27 9.53
N GLY A 224 6.10 -9.27 8.86
CA GLY A 224 7.54 -9.53 8.81
C GLY A 224 8.17 -9.62 10.20
N LEU A 225 9.10 -8.71 10.51
CA LEU A 225 9.76 -8.66 11.82
C LEU A 225 8.89 -8.04 12.93
N HIS A 226 7.78 -7.43 12.60
CA HIS A 226 6.83 -6.86 13.55
C HIS A 226 5.70 -7.87 13.80
N GLU A 227 5.87 -8.74 14.77
CA GLU A 227 5.03 -9.94 14.99
C GLU A 227 3.65 -9.64 15.60
N HIS A 228 3.45 -8.45 16.18
CA HIS A 228 2.25 -8.15 16.95
C HIS A 228 1.73 -6.74 16.70
N SER A 229 0.46 -6.64 16.32
CA SER A 229 -0.23 -5.36 16.24
C SER A 229 -0.69 -4.87 17.63
N SER A 230 -0.45 -3.59 17.92
CA SER A 230 -0.98 -2.94 19.13
C SER A 230 -2.51 -2.81 19.12
N LEU A 231 -3.16 -3.05 17.99
CA LEU A 231 -4.60 -2.81 17.81
C LEU A 231 -5.47 -3.96 18.32
N ALA A 232 -4.88 -5.13 18.54
CA ALA A 232 -5.62 -6.30 19.00
C ALA A 232 -6.32 -6.02 20.35
N GLY A 233 -7.64 -6.24 20.43
CA GLY A 233 -8.44 -5.96 21.63
C GLY A 233 -8.86 -4.49 21.78
N HIS A 234 -8.50 -3.60 20.85
CA HIS A 234 -8.86 -2.18 20.89
C HIS A 234 -9.98 -1.78 19.91
N GLU A 235 -10.79 -2.73 19.44
CA GLU A 235 -11.79 -2.51 18.41
C GLU A 235 -12.81 -1.40 18.73
N PRO A 236 -13.30 -1.23 19.99
CA PRO A 236 -14.20 -0.12 20.32
C PRO A 236 -13.51 1.25 20.21
N ALA A 237 -12.25 1.35 20.67
CA ALA A 237 -11.47 2.58 20.58
C ALA A 237 -11.15 2.95 19.13
N HIS A 238 -10.80 1.96 18.30
CA HIS A 238 -10.65 2.14 16.86
C HIS A 238 -11.95 2.66 16.22
N ALA A 239 -13.12 2.11 16.59
CA ALA A 239 -14.39 2.59 16.06
C ALA A 239 -14.65 4.08 16.42
N ALA A 240 -14.38 4.46 17.66
CA ALA A 240 -14.52 5.85 18.10
C ALA A 240 -13.54 6.78 17.37
N PHE A 241 -12.30 6.34 17.16
CA PHE A 241 -11.27 7.07 16.40
C PHE A 241 -11.71 7.31 14.95
N VAL A 242 -12.11 6.26 14.23
CA VAL A 242 -12.59 6.39 12.84
C VAL A 242 -13.82 7.29 12.74
N ALA A 243 -14.78 7.15 13.65
CA ALA A 243 -15.96 8.01 13.68
C ALA A 243 -15.59 9.48 13.92
N ARG A 244 -14.62 9.75 14.81
CA ARG A 244 -14.14 11.11 15.08
C ARG A 244 -13.41 11.70 13.87
N LEU A 245 -12.56 10.91 13.18
CA LEU A 245 -11.91 11.36 11.94
C LEU A 245 -12.94 11.69 10.86
N LEU A 246 -13.99 10.88 10.71
CA LEU A 246 -15.07 11.13 9.74
C LEU A 246 -15.80 12.42 10.07
N GLU A 247 -16.17 12.63 11.33
CA GLU A 247 -16.82 13.87 11.79
C GLU A 247 -15.96 15.10 11.46
N ARG A 248 -14.66 15.02 11.76
CA ARG A 248 -13.70 16.11 11.50
C ARG A 248 -13.53 16.37 10.00
N SER A 249 -13.36 15.33 9.19
CA SER A 249 -13.13 15.45 7.76
C SER A 249 -14.36 15.89 6.96
N THR A 250 -15.57 15.67 7.49
CA THR A 250 -16.83 16.10 6.86
C THR A 250 -17.29 17.50 7.31
N ALA A 251 -16.63 18.11 8.29
CA ALA A 251 -16.91 19.49 8.67
C ALA A 251 -16.64 20.43 7.49
N SER A 252 -17.52 21.40 7.27
CA SER A 252 -17.53 22.29 6.10
C SER A 252 -16.25 23.14 5.93
N SER A 253 -15.44 23.26 6.97
CA SER A 253 -14.16 23.99 6.97
C SER A 253 -12.94 23.09 6.73
N SER A 254 -13.12 21.76 6.69
CA SER A 254 -11.97 20.85 6.56
C SER A 254 -11.50 20.75 5.13
N GLN A 255 -10.17 20.86 4.95
CA GLN A 255 -9.47 20.58 3.68
C GLN A 255 -8.63 19.29 3.74
N LEU A 256 -8.51 18.67 4.92
CA LEU A 256 -7.77 17.42 5.09
C LEU A 256 -8.63 16.23 4.68
N ARG A 257 -8.19 15.51 3.66
CA ARG A 257 -8.78 14.26 3.21
C ARG A 257 -8.14 13.10 3.96
N VAL A 258 -8.95 12.15 4.40
CA VAL A 258 -8.47 10.90 5.02
C VAL A 258 -8.74 9.77 4.03
N ARG A 259 -7.67 9.19 3.45
CA ARG A 259 -7.71 8.21 2.34
C ARG A 259 -8.69 7.06 2.62
N GLU A 260 -8.66 6.48 3.81
CA GLU A 260 -9.46 5.30 4.18
C GLU A 260 -10.96 5.63 4.20
N LEU A 261 -11.32 6.83 4.62
CA LEU A 261 -12.71 7.31 4.63
C LEU A 261 -13.18 7.62 3.21
N GLU A 262 -12.35 8.25 2.39
CA GLU A 262 -12.67 8.50 0.98
C GLU A 262 -12.78 7.19 0.19
N MET A 263 -11.90 6.22 0.46
CA MET A 263 -11.97 4.90 -0.13
C MET A 263 -13.30 4.21 0.21
N ALA A 264 -13.72 4.26 1.48
CA ALA A 264 -15.00 3.69 1.90
C ALA A 264 -16.18 4.38 1.18
N LEU A 265 -16.19 5.71 1.10
CA LEU A 265 -17.22 6.47 0.37
C LEU A 265 -17.25 6.11 -1.10
N ARG A 266 -16.09 6.04 -1.75
CA ARG A 266 -15.95 5.68 -3.17
C ARG A 266 -16.49 4.28 -3.43
N LEU A 267 -16.08 3.29 -2.64
CA LEU A 267 -16.48 1.90 -2.82
C LEU A 267 -17.97 1.66 -2.52
N ILE A 268 -18.58 2.43 -1.61
CA ILE A 268 -20.03 2.41 -1.39
C ILE A 268 -20.76 2.94 -2.63
N ALA A 269 -20.24 4.00 -3.26
CA ALA A 269 -20.85 4.60 -4.43
C ALA A 269 -20.59 3.77 -5.72
N GLN A 270 -19.41 3.17 -5.82
CA GLN A 270 -18.98 2.43 -6.99
C GLN A 270 -18.13 1.22 -6.55
N PRO A 271 -18.66 0.00 -6.66
CA PRO A 271 -17.92 -1.22 -6.34
C PRO A 271 -16.61 -1.34 -7.16
N LEU A 272 -15.69 -2.18 -6.69
CA LEU A 272 -14.46 -2.48 -7.41
C LEU A 272 -14.76 -2.94 -8.84
N PRO A 273 -13.93 -2.56 -9.82
CA PRO A 273 -13.92 -3.20 -11.13
C PRO A 273 -13.74 -4.72 -10.97
N THR A 274 -14.08 -5.47 -11.98
CA THR A 274 -13.92 -6.92 -11.98
C THR A 274 -13.04 -7.34 -13.15
N TYR A 275 -12.26 -8.37 -12.93
CA TYR A 275 -11.65 -9.14 -14.00
C TYR A 275 -12.26 -10.54 -14.05
N ARG A 276 -12.24 -11.15 -15.22
CA ARG A 276 -12.71 -12.53 -15.42
C ARG A 276 -11.52 -13.46 -15.47
N TRP A 277 -11.57 -14.52 -14.66
CA TRP A 277 -10.60 -15.59 -14.65
C TRP A 277 -11.33 -16.93 -14.64
N HIS A 278 -11.03 -17.80 -15.61
CA HIS A 278 -11.74 -19.06 -15.84
C HIS A 278 -13.28 -18.94 -15.81
N GLY A 279 -13.79 -17.90 -16.49
CA GLY A 279 -15.24 -17.66 -16.59
C GLY A 279 -15.92 -17.12 -15.33
N GLN A 280 -15.18 -16.79 -14.29
CA GLN A 280 -15.68 -16.24 -13.05
C GLN A 280 -15.23 -14.78 -12.89
N ASP A 281 -16.12 -13.94 -12.37
CA ASP A 281 -15.83 -12.54 -12.10
C ASP A 281 -15.22 -12.40 -10.70
N TRP A 282 -14.08 -11.69 -10.62
CA TRP A 282 -13.36 -11.39 -9.39
C TRP A 282 -13.28 -9.89 -9.21
N PRO A 283 -13.57 -9.35 -8.02
CA PRO A 283 -13.31 -7.95 -7.73
C PRO A 283 -11.81 -7.68 -7.86
N GLU A 284 -11.47 -6.55 -8.48
CA GLU A 284 -10.09 -6.18 -8.70
C GLU A 284 -9.42 -5.76 -7.38
N ASN A 285 -8.40 -6.52 -7.00
CA ASN A 285 -7.53 -6.20 -5.87
C ASN A 285 -6.10 -6.47 -6.30
N ALA A 286 -5.28 -5.40 -6.34
CA ALA A 286 -3.91 -5.48 -6.81
C ALA A 286 -3.04 -6.43 -5.96
N GLN A 287 -3.37 -6.60 -4.67
CA GLN A 287 -2.64 -7.52 -3.79
C GLN A 287 -3.02 -9.00 -3.99
N THR A 288 -4.16 -9.30 -4.60
CA THR A 288 -4.56 -10.68 -4.93
C THR A 288 -4.43 -11.02 -6.40
N LEU A 289 -4.21 -10.01 -7.25
CA LEU A 289 -3.99 -10.18 -8.69
C LEU A 289 -2.50 -10.33 -8.98
N PRO A 290 -2.05 -11.47 -9.56
CA PRO A 290 -0.63 -11.66 -9.87
C PRO A 290 -0.06 -10.53 -10.73
N PHE A 291 1.12 -10.04 -10.37
CA PHE A 291 1.85 -8.99 -11.09
C PHE A 291 1.16 -7.64 -11.24
N ALA A 292 0.01 -7.41 -10.60
CA ALA A 292 -0.58 -6.07 -10.50
C ALA A 292 0.30 -5.15 -9.62
N LEU A 293 0.95 -5.73 -8.62
CA LEU A 293 2.04 -5.14 -7.85
C LEU A 293 3.31 -5.97 -8.09
N ILE A 294 4.41 -5.31 -8.42
CA ILE A 294 5.73 -5.93 -8.54
C ILE A 294 6.69 -5.17 -7.66
N THR A 295 7.39 -5.88 -6.79
CA THR A 295 8.44 -5.32 -5.93
C THR A 295 9.79 -5.88 -6.33
N VAL A 296 10.78 -5.00 -6.57
CA VAL A 296 12.13 -5.37 -6.95
C VAL A 296 13.12 -4.83 -5.91
N ALA A 297 13.90 -5.71 -5.32
CA ALA A 297 14.95 -5.36 -4.37
C ALA A 297 16.18 -4.77 -5.07
N HIS A 298 17.07 -4.16 -4.30
CA HIS A 298 18.31 -3.54 -4.79
C HIS A 298 19.22 -4.48 -5.60
N ASN A 299 19.15 -5.78 -5.36
CA ASN A 299 19.94 -6.82 -6.05
C ASN A 299 19.21 -7.43 -7.27
N GLY A 300 18.01 -6.95 -7.60
CA GLY A 300 17.21 -7.44 -8.71
C GLY A 300 16.25 -8.58 -8.39
N ASP A 301 16.28 -9.13 -7.17
CA ASP A 301 15.27 -10.10 -6.73
C ASP A 301 13.89 -9.47 -6.73
N PHE A 302 12.86 -10.20 -7.17
CA PHE A 302 11.52 -9.66 -7.24
C PHE A 302 10.45 -10.57 -6.65
N SER A 303 9.36 -9.91 -6.24
CA SER A 303 8.14 -10.51 -5.73
C SER A 303 6.90 -9.92 -6.40
N SER A 304 5.74 -10.50 -6.12
CA SER A 304 4.43 -10.01 -6.51
C SER A 304 3.48 -10.01 -5.32
N PHE A 305 2.27 -9.48 -5.52
CA PHE A 305 1.20 -9.36 -4.54
C PHE A 305 1.44 -8.25 -3.52
N SER A 306 1.99 -8.56 -2.36
CA SER A 306 2.23 -7.57 -1.29
C SER A 306 3.72 -7.23 -1.20
N PRO A 307 4.11 -5.95 -1.16
CA PRO A 307 5.52 -5.54 -1.08
C PRO A 307 6.21 -6.01 0.20
N GLU A 308 5.45 -6.23 1.27
CA GLU A 308 5.91 -6.70 2.57
C GLU A 308 6.44 -8.15 2.54
N LEU A 309 6.09 -8.92 1.50
CA LEU A 309 6.50 -10.32 1.39
C LEU A 309 7.96 -10.48 0.94
N LEU A 310 8.48 -9.58 0.10
CA LEU A 310 9.79 -9.74 -0.52
C LEU A 310 10.92 -9.87 0.52
N GLY A 311 11.63 -11.00 0.46
CA GLY A 311 12.77 -11.27 1.34
C GLY A 311 12.38 -11.76 2.73
N GLN A 312 11.09 -11.89 3.05
CA GLN A 312 10.67 -12.41 4.36
C GLN A 312 10.95 -13.91 4.47
N PRO A 313 11.42 -14.39 5.63
CA PRO A 313 11.77 -15.78 5.79
C PRO A 313 10.60 -16.73 5.55
N SER A 314 10.73 -17.61 4.57
CA SER A 314 9.76 -18.66 4.29
C SER A 314 10.43 -19.84 3.56
N ALA A 315 10.52 -20.97 4.22
CA ALA A 315 11.02 -22.20 3.59
C ALA A 315 10.08 -22.70 2.48
N GLU A 316 8.77 -22.54 2.67
CA GLU A 316 7.75 -22.99 1.72
C GLU A 316 7.74 -22.14 0.45
N PHE A 317 7.85 -20.83 0.59
CA PHE A 317 7.73 -19.88 -0.52
C PHE A 317 9.06 -19.25 -0.94
N GLY A 318 10.21 -19.76 -0.43
CA GLY A 318 11.56 -19.34 -0.82
C GLY A 318 11.79 -17.86 -0.58
N ASN A 319 11.43 -17.39 0.60
CA ASN A 319 11.51 -15.98 1.01
C ASN A 319 10.73 -15.04 0.08
N PHE A 320 9.68 -15.54 -0.59
CA PHE A 320 8.84 -14.84 -1.55
C PHE A 320 9.62 -14.20 -2.70
N ILE A 321 10.80 -14.72 -3.01
CA ILE A 321 11.59 -14.34 -4.17
C ILE A 321 11.22 -15.28 -5.32
N PHE A 322 10.61 -14.73 -6.39
CA PHE A 322 10.14 -15.55 -7.51
C PHE A 322 11.15 -15.63 -8.65
N GLY A 323 12.01 -14.63 -8.76
CA GLY A 323 13.08 -14.56 -9.75
C GLY A 323 13.98 -13.36 -9.53
N ASN A 324 14.89 -13.12 -10.47
CA ASN A 324 15.76 -11.95 -10.49
C ASN A 324 15.68 -11.30 -11.89
N VAL A 325 15.51 -9.98 -11.93
CA VAL A 325 15.34 -9.26 -13.22
C VAL A 325 16.50 -9.41 -14.18
N ALA A 326 17.69 -9.78 -13.69
CA ALA A 326 18.86 -10.05 -14.53
C ALA A 326 18.71 -11.33 -15.37
N THR A 327 17.98 -12.32 -14.86
CA THR A 327 17.87 -13.65 -15.46
C THR A 327 16.46 -14.03 -15.89
N ASP A 328 15.44 -13.48 -15.22
CA ASP A 328 14.07 -13.96 -15.35
C ASP A 328 13.10 -12.87 -15.85
N GLY A 329 12.15 -13.25 -16.71
CA GLY A 329 10.92 -12.49 -16.96
C GLY A 329 9.92 -12.69 -15.81
N TYR A 330 9.02 -11.73 -15.61
CA TYR A 330 8.00 -11.85 -14.57
C TYR A 330 7.07 -13.03 -14.83
N PHE A 331 6.57 -13.19 -16.05
CA PHE A 331 5.70 -14.32 -16.39
C PHE A 331 6.44 -15.67 -16.43
N ASP A 332 7.73 -15.67 -16.75
CA ASP A 332 8.52 -16.92 -16.72
C ASP A 332 8.68 -17.44 -15.28
N SER A 333 8.84 -16.54 -14.31
CA SER A 333 8.94 -16.90 -12.90
C SER A 333 7.66 -17.55 -12.36
N ALA A 334 6.50 -17.20 -12.94
CA ALA A 334 5.21 -17.75 -12.55
C ALA A 334 5.03 -19.24 -12.91
N ARG A 335 5.90 -19.80 -13.75
CA ARG A 335 5.93 -21.24 -14.08
C ARG A 335 6.58 -22.10 -12.99
N SER A 336 7.19 -21.45 -11.97
CA SER A 336 7.83 -22.16 -10.87
C SER A 336 6.79 -22.81 -9.94
N GLU A 337 7.08 -24.01 -9.44
CA GLU A 337 6.21 -24.68 -8.45
C GLU A 337 5.99 -23.83 -7.18
N ARG A 338 6.97 -22.99 -6.84
CA ARG A 338 6.89 -22.06 -5.70
C ARG A 338 5.81 -21.01 -5.93
N PHE A 339 5.81 -20.38 -7.10
CA PHE A 339 4.78 -19.39 -7.43
C PHE A 339 3.40 -20.05 -7.51
N GLU A 340 3.29 -21.23 -8.12
CA GLU A 340 2.04 -21.98 -8.21
C GLU A 340 1.46 -22.34 -6.84
N ARG A 341 2.31 -22.73 -5.88
CA ARG A 341 1.86 -23.00 -4.50
C ARG A 341 1.31 -21.72 -3.84
N LEU A 342 2.05 -20.60 -3.95
CA LEU A 342 1.60 -19.32 -3.39
C LEU A 342 0.31 -18.86 -4.04
N TRP A 343 0.26 -18.83 -5.38
CA TRP A 343 -0.94 -18.45 -6.11
C TRP A 343 -2.13 -19.31 -5.70
N GLY A 344 -1.94 -20.61 -5.61
CA GLY A 344 -2.98 -21.52 -5.15
C GLY A 344 -3.47 -21.22 -3.72
N ALA A 345 -2.59 -20.84 -2.82
CA ALA A 345 -2.97 -20.45 -1.46
C ALA A 345 -3.76 -19.12 -1.45
N ILE A 346 -3.31 -18.12 -2.22
CA ILE A 346 -4.02 -16.84 -2.36
C ILE A 346 -5.41 -17.04 -2.94
N VAL A 347 -5.54 -17.86 -4.00
CA VAL A 347 -6.84 -18.20 -4.60
C VAL A 347 -7.78 -18.84 -3.57
N ARG A 348 -7.29 -19.81 -2.80
CA ARG A 348 -8.12 -20.43 -1.74
C ARG A 348 -8.57 -19.40 -0.70
N GLY A 349 -7.67 -18.53 -0.24
CA GLY A 349 -8.00 -17.48 0.72
C GLY A 349 -8.99 -16.44 0.17
N THR A 350 -8.88 -16.08 -1.12
CA THR A 350 -9.83 -15.20 -1.80
C THR A 350 -11.21 -15.86 -1.91
N ARG A 351 -11.25 -17.16 -2.23
CA ARG A 351 -12.50 -17.95 -2.24
C ARG A 351 -13.14 -18.08 -0.86
N GLU A 352 -12.32 -18.23 0.19
CA GLU A 352 -12.84 -18.24 1.56
C GLU A 352 -13.54 -16.90 1.88
N CYS A 353 -12.93 -15.77 1.48
CA CYS A 353 -13.56 -14.45 1.63
C CYS A 353 -14.85 -14.33 0.80
N GLU A 354 -14.87 -14.80 -0.45
CA GLU A 354 -16.06 -14.81 -1.30
C GLU A 354 -17.22 -15.57 -0.63
N ARG A 355 -16.89 -16.72 -0.03
CA ARG A 355 -17.88 -17.59 0.61
C ARG A 355 -18.41 -17.04 1.93
N SER A 356 -17.57 -16.45 2.75
CA SER A 356 -17.86 -16.13 4.16
C SER A 356 -18.06 -14.65 4.45
N CYS A 357 -17.58 -13.73 3.61
CA CYS A 357 -17.55 -12.31 3.90
C CYS A 357 -18.52 -11.49 3.06
N ALA A 358 -19.38 -10.71 3.71
CA ALA A 358 -20.30 -9.80 3.02
C ALA A 358 -19.61 -8.60 2.35
N HIS A 359 -18.36 -8.31 2.72
CA HIS A 359 -17.57 -7.20 2.18
C HIS A 359 -16.65 -7.60 1.02
N TYR A 360 -16.71 -8.87 0.58
CA TYR A 360 -15.84 -9.38 -0.49
C TYR A 360 -15.83 -8.52 -1.75
N GLY A 361 -17.01 -8.05 -2.20
CA GLY A 361 -17.15 -7.21 -3.38
C GLY A 361 -16.49 -5.83 -3.27
N PHE A 362 -16.09 -5.43 -2.07
CA PHE A 362 -15.44 -4.13 -1.82
C PHE A 362 -13.94 -4.24 -1.60
N CYS A 363 -13.41 -5.40 -1.18
CA CYS A 363 -11.99 -5.57 -0.90
C CYS A 363 -11.30 -6.64 -1.76
N GLY A 364 -12.06 -7.43 -2.53
CA GLY A 364 -11.49 -8.43 -3.44
C GLY A 364 -10.69 -9.55 -2.76
N GLY A 365 -10.92 -9.83 -1.48
CA GLY A 365 -10.26 -10.94 -0.78
C GLY A 365 -9.19 -10.54 0.24
N GLY A 366 -9.04 -9.25 0.55
CA GLY A 366 -8.09 -8.74 1.55
C GLY A 366 -6.63 -8.76 1.09
N ALA A 367 -5.69 -8.73 2.05
CA ALA A 367 -4.27 -8.73 1.79
C ALA A 367 -3.65 -10.09 2.13
N PRO A 368 -2.94 -10.74 1.19
CA PRO A 368 -2.27 -12.02 1.43
C PRO A 368 -1.24 -11.96 2.56
N ALA A 369 -0.44 -10.89 2.65
CA ALA A 369 0.55 -10.70 3.71
C ALA A 369 -0.11 -10.77 5.10
N ASN A 370 -1.20 -10.01 5.31
CA ASN A 370 -1.90 -10.01 6.60
C ASN A 370 -2.52 -11.39 6.92
N LYS A 371 -3.02 -12.12 5.92
CA LYS A 371 -3.51 -13.49 6.16
C LYS A 371 -2.40 -14.41 6.67
N LEU A 372 -1.21 -14.27 6.07
CA LEU A 372 -0.05 -15.04 6.49
C LEU A 372 0.40 -14.67 7.91
N TYR A 373 0.61 -13.38 8.18
CA TYR A 373 1.21 -12.95 9.44
C TYR A 373 0.24 -12.97 10.62
N GLU A 374 -1.04 -12.66 10.40
CA GLU A 374 -2.04 -12.67 11.47
C GLU A 374 -2.62 -14.06 11.75
N ASN A 375 -2.83 -14.86 10.69
CA ASN A 375 -3.52 -16.17 10.79
C ASN A 375 -2.59 -17.36 10.52
N GLY A 376 -1.33 -17.13 10.11
CA GLY A 376 -0.38 -18.19 9.75
C GLY A 376 -0.71 -18.92 8.45
N ASP A 377 -1.72 -18.46 7.67
CA ASP A 377 -2.18 -19.16 6.47
C ASP A 377 -2.73 -18.18 5.43
N LEU A 378 -2.09 -18.13 4.26
CA LEU A 378 -2.55 -17.37 3.09
C LEU A 378 -3.96 -17.76 2.61
N ALA A 379 -4.36 -19.01 2.87
CA ALA A 379 -5.70 -19.50 2.51
C ALA A 379 -6.79 -19.12 3.52
N SER A 380 -6.44 -18.40 4.57
CA SER A 380 -7.38 -17.98 5.61
C SER A 380 -8.34 -16.87 5.12
N GLY A 381 -9.33 -16.55 5.95
CA GLY A 381 -10.35 -15.53 5.71
C GLY A 381 -10.00 -14.17 6.34
N GLU A 382 -10.86 -13.75 7.27
CA GLU A 382 -10.78 -12.45 7.93
C GLU A 382 -9.52 -12.27 8.79
N THR A 383 -8.96 -11.07 8.76
CA THR A 383 -7.81 -10.62 9.54
C THR A 383 -8.15 -9.38 10.37
N LEU A 384 -7.28 -8.96 11.28
CA LEU A 384 -7.38 -7.66 11.97
C LEU A 384 -7.34 -6.51 10.94
N TYR A 385 -6.44 -6.60 9.96
CA TYR A 385 -6.40 -5.67 8.82
C TYR A 385 -7.76 -5.51 8.14
N CYS A 386 -8.46 -6.61 7.81
CA CYS A 386 -9.79 -6.53 7.23
C CYS A 386 -10.77 -5.75 8.12
N ARG A 387 -10.68 -5.93 9.45
CA ARG A 387 -11.56 -5.24 10.40
C ARG A 387 -11.25 -3.76 10.52
N THR A 388 -9.97 -3.40 10.51
CA THR A 388 -9.52 -2.01 10.72
C THR A 388 -9.57 -1.19 9.43
N MET A 389 -9.08 -1.71 8.31
CA MET A 389 -9.00 -0.97 7.05
C MET A 389 -10.30 -0.91 6.25
N PHE A 390 -11.10 -1.99 6.28
CA PHE A 390 -12.28 -2.09 5.42
C PHE A 390 -13.58 -2.11 6.21
N LYS A 391 -13.79 -3.13 7.03
CA LYS A 391 -15.13 -3.39 7.59
C LYS A 391 -15.63 -2.25 8.48
N ARG A 392 -14.79 -1.75 9.36
CA ARG A 392 -15.18 -0.72 10.31
C ARG A 392 -15.35 0.67 9.68
N PRO A 393 -14.40 1.17 8.89
CA PRO A 393 -14.60 2.42 8.16
C PRO A 393 -15.87 2.38 7.31
N PHE A 394 -16.11 1.27 6.60
CA PHE A 394 -17.32 1.07 5.81
C PHE A 394 -18.60 1.19 6.63
N GLN A 395 -18.67 0.47 7.75
CA GLN A 395 -19.85 0.48 8.63
C GLN A 395 -20.12 1.89 9.19
N ILE A 396 -19.07 2.60 9.61
CA ILE A 396 -19.19 3.94 10.18
C ILE A 396 -19.66 4.92 9.10
N VAL A 397 -19.07 4.88 7.91
CA VAL A 397 -19.46 5.74 6.79
C VAL A 397 -20.90 5.49 6.39
N LEU A 398 -21.34 4.24 6.27
CA LEU A 398 -22.74 3.89 5.96
C LEU A 398 -23.70 4.44 7.01
N GLN A 399 -23.41 4.26 8.30
CA GLN A 399 -24.23 4.79 9.39
C GLN A 399 -24.34 6.31 9.37
N CYS A 400 -23.26 7.00 9.02
CA CYS A 400 -23.27 8.46 8.88
C CYS A 400 -24.07 8.92 7.66
N MET A 401 -24.00 8.18 6.55
CA MET A 401 -24.82 8.47 5.36
C MET A 401 -26.31 8.27 5.63
N GLU A 402 -26.69 7.21 6.34
CA GLU A 402 -28.09 6.95 6.77
C GLU A 402 -28.64 8.06 7.67
N LYS A 403 -27.79 8.63 8.53
CA LYS A 403 -28.16 9.76 9.39
C LYS A 403 -28.15 11.11 8.68
N GLY A 404 -27.80 11.17 7.40
CA GLY A 404 -27.69 12.41 6.62
C GLY A 404 -26.50 13.30 7.01
N ILE A 405 -25.54 12.77 7.78
CA ILE A 405 -24.35 13.49 8.26
C ILE A 405 -23.28 13.56 7.16
N ALA A 406 -23.13 12.50 6.36
CA ALA A 406 -22.26 12.48 5.21
C ALA A 406 -23.08 12.77 3.94
N LYS A 407 -22.92 13.96 3.36
CA LYS A 407 -23.54 14.30 2.08
C LYS A 407 -22.76 13.65 0.95
N ARG A 408 -23.47 13.13 -0.06
CA ARG A 408 -22.89 12.76 -1.35
C ARG A 408 -22.32 14.02 -2.01
N GLN A 409 -21.04 14.29 -1.85
CA GLN A 409 -20.32 15.17 -2.77
C GLN A 409 -19.66 14.28 -3.83
N PRO A 410 -19.86 14.55 -5.13
CA PRO A 410 -19.03 13.93 -6.16
C PRO A 410 -17.61 14.51 -5.98
N PHE A 411 -16.69 13.66 -5.54
CA PHE A 411 -15.29 14.05 -5.49
C PHE A 411 -14.77 14.26 -6.92
N PRO A 412 -13.98 15.30 -7.19
CA PRO A 412 -13.26 15.39 -8.44
C PRO A 412 -12.41 14.13 -8.59
N GLN A 413 -12.42 13.57 -9.80
CA GLN A 413 -11.50 12.48 -10.15
C GLN A 413 -10.07 13.04 -10.05
N THR A 414 -9.47 12.90 -8.89
CA THR A 414 -8.02 13.09 -8.76
C THR A 414 -7.37 11.82 -9.29
N ALA A 415 -6.36 12.01 -10.13
CA ALA A 415 -5.51 10.96 -10.66
C ALA A 415 -5.22 9.90 -9.59
N ASN A 416 -5.33 8.64 -9.98
CA ASN A 416 -5.14 7.45 -9.15
C ASN A 416 -4.04 7.66 -8.11
N VAL A 417 -4.45 7.95 -6.88
CA VAL A 417 -3.55 7.78 -5.73
C VAL A 417 -3.40 6.27 -5.60
N GLY A 418 -2.18 5.79 -5.77
CA GLY A 418 -1.89 4.36 -5.69
C GLY A 418 -2.56 3.75 -4.47
N GLU A 419 -3.20 2.62 -4.65
CA GLU A 419 -3.69 1.80 -3.56
C GLU A 419 -2.55 1.56 -2.56
N PRO A 420 -2.85 1.34 -1.28
CA PRO A 420 -1.81 1.14 -0.29
C PRO A 420 -0.90 -0.02 -0.71
N ALA A 421 0.38 0.27 -0.87
CA ALA A 421 1.43 -0.70 -0.76
C ALA A 421 1.72 -0.87 0.70
#